data_570df7080179b48ff9d0fa8bda5baaaf
#
_entry.id   570df7080179b48ff9d0fa8bda5baaaf
#
_cell.length_a   1.000
_cell.length_b   1.000
_cell.length_c   1.000
_cell.angle_alpha   90.00
_cell.angle_beta   90.00
_cell.angle_gamma   90.00
#
_symmetry.space_group_name_H-M   'P 1'
#
loop_
_entity.id
_entity.type
_entity.pdbx_description
1 polymer ?
#
loop_
_entity_poly.entity_id
_entity_poly.type
_entity_poly.pdbx_seq_one_letter_code
_entity_poly.pdbx_strand_id
1 'polypeptide(L)'
;MTPSDGYLLDNRQTEAGERFDAFAFLFDPTTFRHLERLGIGPGWRCWEVGAGGTSVVSWLARKVGPTGTVLATDIDTSRLDTVARPPVEVRTHDVGAEEPPGRGFDLVHARLVLVHVPDRERALRSMIDALRPGGRLLIEDADPALQPLTCPDEHGPEERLANRLRQGFRRLLAERGADLSYGRRLPRLLREAGLRQVEADAYFPLTSPACTALELATVRQIRGRLVEAGLATDEDIDRHLANVAAGGMDLATAPMISAWGRKV
;
A
#
# COMPACT_ATOMS: atom_id res chain seq x y z
N MET A 1 -3.69 -15.80 -19.00
CA MET A 1 -2.68 -15.11 -18.20
C MET A 1 -2.90 -15.53 -16.76
N THR A 2 -1.92 -16.13 -16.12
CA THR A 2 -2.00 -16.46 -14.69
C THR A 2 -1.95 -15.17 -13.86
N PRO A 3 -2.62 -15.08 -12.70
CA PRO A 3 -2.65 -13.85 -11.87
C PRO A 3 -1.27 -13.30 -11.47
N SER A 4 -0.21 -14.10 -11.60
CA SER A 4 1.17 -13.71 -11.25
C SER A 4 1.91 -12.90 -12.31
N ASP A 5 1.42 -12.79 -13.54
CA ASP A 5 2.16 -12.11 -14.63
C ASP A 5 2.01 -10.57 -14.61
N GLY A 6 1.10 -10.02 -13.80
CA GLY A 6 0.83 -8.58 -13.74
C GLY A 6 1.50 -7.82 -12.60
N TYR A 7 1.69 -8.46 -11.43
CA TYR A 7 2.20 -7.78 -10.24
C TYR A 7 3.72 -7.91 -10.12
N LEU A 8 4.42 -6.77 -10.02
CA LEU A 8 5.89 -6.73 -9.99
C LEU A 8 6.48 -7.40 -8.73
N LEU A 9 5.77 -7.25 -7.61
CA LEU A 9 6.26 -7.59 -6.27
C LEU A 9 5.50 -8.83 -5.74
N ASP A 10 5.92 -10.04 -6.15
CA ASP A 10 5.26 -11.30 -5.73
C ASP A 10 5.26 -11.44 -4.20
N ASN A 11 4.07 -11.52 -3.61
CA ASN A 11 3.86 -11.61 -2.16
C ASN A 11 4.31 -12.96 -1.56
N ARG A 12 4.60 -13.97 -2.39
CA ARG A 12 5.08 -15.28 -1.95
C ARG A 12 6.59 -15.34 -1.72
N GLN A 13 7.34 -14.33 -2.18
CA GLN A 13 8.79 -14.26 -1.95
C GLN A 13 9.09 -13.92 -0.48
N THR A 14 10.26 -14.36 0.01
CA THR A 14 10.69 -14.13 1.41
C THR A 14 10.78 -12.64 1.72
N GLU A 15 11.30 -11.85 0.78
CA GLU A 15 11.46 -10.40 0.90
C GLU A 15 10.11 -9.65 1.04
N ALA A 16 9.02 -10.27 0.60
CA ALA A 16 7.69 -9.67 0.75
C ALA A 16 7.31 -9.50 2.24
N GLY A 17 7.69 -10.45 3.11
CA GLY A 17 7.49 -10.34 4.56
C GLY A 17 8.19 -9.11 5.13
N GLU A 18 9.49 -8.97 4.87
CA GLU A 18 10.29 -7.83 5.32
C GLU A 18 9.72 -6.49 4.81
N ARG A 19 9.20 -6.47 3.57
CA ARG A 19 8.53 -5.28 3.02
C ARG A 19 7.24 -4.95 3.76
N PHE A 20 6.38 -5.93 4.04
CA PHE A 20 5.14 -5.68 4.78
C PHE A 20 5.41 -5.19 6.20
N ASP A 21 6.43 -5.73 6.88
CA ASP A 21 6.84 -5.28 8.21
C ASP A 21 7.37 -3.83 8.16
N ALA A 22 8.18 -3.50 7.15
CA ALA A 22 8.67 -2.14 6.96
C ALA A 22 7.53 -1.16 6.63
N PHE A 23 6.57 -1.55 5.79
CA PHE A 23 5.37 -0.74 5.52
C PHE A 23 4.52 -0.55 6.77
N ALA A 24 4.31 -1.59 7.57
CA ALA A 24 3.59 -1.49 8.83
C ALA A 24 4.29 -0.50 9.76
N PHE A 25 5.60 -0.64 9.97
CA PHE A 25 6.36 0.29 10.80
C PHE A 25 6.25 1.76 10.35
N LEU A 26 6.35 2.00 9.03
CA LEU A 26 6.32 3.34 8.46
C LEU A 26 4.93 3.98 8.51
N PHE A 27 3.89 3.23 8.18
CA PHE A 27 2.59 3.81 7.85
C PHE A 27 1.48 3.50 8.86
N ASP A 28 1.58 2.42 9.65
CA ASP A 28 0.53 2.07 10.62
C ASP A 28 0.21 3.20 11.61
N PRO A 29 1.18 3.93 12.18
CA PRO A 29 0.85 5.04 13.08
C PRO A 29 -0.03 6.11 12.44
N THR A 30 0.20 6.40 11.16
CA THR A 30 -0.58 7.37 10.39
C THR A 30 -1.95 6.81 10.02
N THR A 31 -2.00 5.58 9.50
CA THR A 31 -3.25 4.87 9.19
C THR A 31 -4.15 4.79 10.43
N PHE A 32 -3.61 4.36 11.57
CA PHE A 32 -4.40 4.22 12.81
C PHE A 32 -4.91 5.56 13.32
N ARG A 33 -4.12 6.62 13.24
CA ARG A 33 -4.56 7.99 13.56
C ARG A 33 -5.76 8.40 12.68
N HIS A 34 -5.73 8.12 11.37
CA HIS A 34 -6.84 8.42 10.47
C HIS A 34 -8.09 7.61 10.84
N LEU A 35 -7.95 6.31 11.03
CA LEU A 35 -9.05 5.44 11.42
C LEU A 35 -9.70 5.86 12.75
N GLU A 36 -8.89 6.27 13.75
CA GLU A 36 -9.39 6.81 15.02
C GLU A 36 -10.16 8.14 14.81
N ARG A 37 -9.64 9.05 13.99
CA ARG A 37 -10.32 10.32 13.65
C ARG A 37 -11.62 10.09 12.91
N LEU A 38 -11.73 9.02 12.13
CA LEU A 38 -12.97 8.59 11.48
C LEU A 38 -13.99 7.99 12.45
N GLY A 39 -13.60 7.76 13.70
CA GLY A 39 -14.51 7.34 14.78
C GLY A 39 -14.81 5.86 14.80
N ILE A 40 -13.90 5.02 14.29
CA ILE A 40 -14.07 3.56 14.39
C ILE A 40 -14.29 3.13 15.84
N GLY A 41 -15.25 2.23 16.04
CA GLY A 41 -15.60 1.76 17.38
C GLY A 41 -16.24 0.37 17.42
N PRO A 42 -16.62 -0.07 18.62
CA PRO A 42 -17.23 -1.39 18.84
C PRO A 42 -18.47 -1.61 17.98
N GLY A 43 -18.63 -2.81 17.46
CA GLY A 43 -19.77 -3.22 16.65
C GLY A 43 -19.72 -2.81 15.17
N TRP A 44 -18.68 -2.07 14.74
CA TRP A 44 -18.54 -1.69 13.32
C TRP A 44 -18.27 -2.90 12.43
N ARG A 45 -18.79 -2.81 11.20
CA ARG A 45 -18.45 -3.71 10.10
C ARG A 45 -17.43 -3.02 9.21
N CYS A 46 -16.21 -3.56 9.17
CA CYS A 46 -15.10 -3.02 8.38
C CYS A 46 -14.76 -3.97 7.24
N TRP A 47 -14.40 -3.39 6.08
CA TRP A 47 -13.79 -4.12 4.98
C TRP A 47 -12.39 -3.57 4.73
N GLU A 48 -11.40 -4.44 4.94
CA GLU A 48 -9.99 -4.20 4.61
C GLU A 48 -9.71 -4.80 3.25
N VAL A 49 -9.41 -3.96 2.27
CA VAL A 49 -9.20 -4.33 0.87
C VAL A 49 -7.71 -4.44 0.58
N GLY A 50 -7.28 -5.54 -0.04
CA GLY A 50 -5.86 -5.76 -0.32
C GLY A 50 -5.04 -5.79 0.96
N ALA A 51 -5.48 -6.60 1.93
CA ALA A 51 -4.94 -6.59 3.29
C ALA A 51 -3.43 -6.87 3.35
N GLY A 52 -2.89 -7.70 2.45
CA GLY A 52 -1.47 -8.02 2.30
C GLY A 52 -0.81 -8.60 3.55
N GLY A 53 -1.02 -7.98 4.71
CA GLY A 53 -0.48 -8.36 6.00
C GLY A 53 -1.50 -8.24 7.13
N THR A 54 -1.08 -8.61 8.34
CA THR A 54 -1.98 -8.76 9.49
C THR A 54 -2.14 -7.51 10.35
N SER A 55 -1.31 -6.48 10.17
CA SER A 55 -1.20 -5.35 11.11
C SER A 55 -2.49 -4.53 11.21
N VAL A 56 -3.00 -4.03 10.06
CA VAL A 56 -4.25 -3.24 10.01
C VAL A 56 -5.43 -4.12 10.41
N VAL A 57 -5.52 -5.34 9.87
CA VAL A 57 -6.59 -6.30 10.20
C VAL A 57 -6.68 -6.55 11.70
N SER A 58 -5.53 -6.81 12.35
CA SER A 58 -5.47 -7.05 13.79
C SER A 58 -5.85 -5.81 14.61
N TRP A 59 -5.47 -4.64 14.13
CA TRP A 59 -5.84 -3.38 14.78
C TRP A 59 -7.34 -3.12 14.66
N LEU A 60 -7.91 -3.28 13.46
CA LEU A 60 -9.35 -3.17 13.21
C LEU A 60 -10.14 -4.13 14.10
N ALA A 61 -9.71 -5.41 14.17
CA ALA A 61 -10.36 -6.42 15.01
C ALA A 61 -10.44 -6.03 16.49
N ARG A 62 -9.35 -5.45 17.03
CA ARG A 62 -9.36 -4.92 18.40
C ARG A 62 -10.33 -3.76 18.59
N LYS A 63 -10.42 -2.84 17.60
CA LYS A 63 -11.29 -1.65 17.70
C LYS A 63 -12.77 -2.00 17.58
N VAL A 64 -13.14 -2.91 16.68
CA VAL A 64 -14.54 -3.31 16.51
C VAL A 64 -15.03 -4.25 17.60
N GLY A 65 -14.11 -4.95 18.27
CA GLY A 65 -14.43 -5.86 19.36
C GLY A 65 -15.29 -7.07 18.94
N PRO A 66 -15.79 -7.85 19.91
CA PRO A 66 -16.48 -9.12 19.64
C PRO A 66 -17.86 -8.96 18.98
N THR A 67 -18.44 -7.77 19.00
CA THR A 67 -19.74 -7.47 18.38
C THR A 67 -19.61 -6.87 16.97
N GLY A 68 -18.39 -6.53 16.55
CA GLY A 68 -18.10 -6.05 15.20
C GLY A 68 -17.63 -7.17 14.26
N THR A 69 -17.29 -6.80 13.04
CA THR A 69 -16.73 -7.71 12.04
C THR A 69 -15.69 -7.00 11.20
N VAL A 70 -14.63 -7.72 10.84
CA VAL A 70 -13.62 -7.28 9.88
C VAL A 70 -13.57 -8.30 8.74
N LEU A 71 -13.96 -7.90 7.56
CA LEU A 71 -13.72 -8.68 6.35
C LEU A 71 -12.37 -8.23 5.76
N ALA A 72 -11.38 -9.11 5.76
CA ALA A 72 -10.08 -8.89 5.15
C ALA A 72 -10.04 -9.61 3.81
N THR A 73 -9.73 -8.89 2.74
CA THR A 73 -9.66 -9.47 1.39
C THR A 73 -8.34 -9.17 0.71
N ASP A 74 -7.84 -10.13 -0.05
CA ASP A 74 -6.67 -9.99 -0.91
C ASP A 74 -6.77 -10.99 -2.07
N ILE A 75 -6.00 -10.80 -3.12
CA ILE A 75 -5.83 -11.80 -4.20
C ILE A 75 -4.99 -12.99 -3.73
N ASP A 76 -4.15 -12.78 -2.71
CA ASP A 76 -3.34 -13.80 -2.03
C ASP A 76 -3.48 -13.66 -0.50
N THR A 77 -4.28 -14.53 0.10
CA THR A 77 -4.59 -14.51 1.55
C THR A 77 -3.63 -15.32 2.40
N SER A 78 -2.57 -15.90 1.84
CA SER A 78 -1.65 -16.83 2.53
C SER A 78 -1.01 -16.27 3.80
N ARG A 79 -0.90 -14.94 3.91
CA ARG A 79 -0.34 -14.25 5.09
C ARG A 79 -1.37 -13.92 6.16
N LEU A 80 -2.65 -14.16 5.92
CA LEU A 80 -3.76 -13.79 6.82
C LEU A 80 -4.24 -14.94 7.71
N ASP A 81 -3.74 -16.16 7.53
CA ASP A 81 -4.18 -17.36 8.25
C ASP A 81 -4.12 -17.19 9.77
N THR A 82 -3.09 -16.52 10.28
CA THR A 82 -2.89 -16.32 11.73
C THR A 82 -3.94 -15.43 12.39
N VAL A 83 -4.64 -14.60 11.60
CA VAL A 83 -5.69 -13.67 12.06
C VAL A 83 -7.10 -14.10 11.65
N ALA A 84 -7.24 -15.17 10.87
CA ALA A 84 -8.52 -15.69 10.37
C ALA A 84 -9.37 -16.35 11.47
N ARG A 85 -9.83 -15.54 12.42
CA ARG A 85 -10.71 -15.95 13.53
C ARG A 85 -11.62 -14.79 13.95
N PRO A 86 -12.82 -15.03 14.47
CA PRO A 86 -13.71 -13.95 14.90
C PRO A 86 -13.01 -12.88 15.74
N PRO A 87 -13.24 -11.58 15.48
CA PRO A 87 -14.24 -11.02 14.56
C PRO A 87 -13.75 -10.88 13.10
N VAL A 88 -12.61 -11.50 12.70
CA VAL A 88 -12.03 -11.42 11.36
C VAL A 88 -12.51 -12.57 10.50
N GLU A 89 -13.00 -12.25 9.30
CA GLU A 89 -13.21 -13.15 8.19
C GLU A 89 -12.19 -12.83 7.10
N VAL A 90 -11.51 -13.85 6.56
CA VAL A 90 -10.56 -13.71 5.45
C VAL A 90 -11.17 -14.32 4.19
N ARG A 91 -11.07 -13.61 3.07
CA ARG A 91 -11.61 -14.07 1.79
C ARG A 91 -10.72 -13.66 0.63
N THR A 92 -10.42 -14.59 -0.27
CA THR A 92 -9.79 -14.27 -1.56
C THR A 92 -10.78 -13.44 -2.39
N HIS A 93 -10.33 -12.29 -2.91
CA HIS A 93 -11.17 -11.36 -3.69
C HIS A 93 -10.30 -10.40 -4.50
N ASP A 94 -10.61 -10.26 -5.78
CA ASP A 94 -10.03 -9.26 -6.67
C ASP A 94 -10.98 -8.05 -6.77
N VAL A 95 -10.64 -6.97 -6.07
CA VAL A 95 -11.43 -5.72 -6.07
C VAL A 95 -11.53 -5.07 -7.46
N GLY A 96 -10.57 -5.35 -8.35
CA GLY A 96 -10.58 -4.83 -9.72
C GLY A 96 -11.49 -5.61 -10.67
N ALA A 97 -11.84 -6.87 -10.34
CA ALA A 97 -12.54 -7.76 -11.24
C ALA A 97 -13.90 -8.25 -10.69
N GLU A 98 -14.04 -8.38 -9.37
CA GLU A 98 -15.22 -8.97 -8.74
C GLU A 98 -16.19 -7.92 -8.19
N GLU A 99 -17.44 -8.33 -7.94
CA GLU A 99 -18.42 -7.52 -7.21
C GLU A 99 -18.03 -7.41 -5.73
N PRO A 100 -18.49 -6.36 -5.01
CA PRO A 100 -18.17 -6.22 -3.59
C PRO A 100 -18.51 -7.51 -2.81
N PRO A 101 -17.62 -7.97 -1.92
CA PRO A 101 -17.84 -9.23 -1.17
C PRO A 101 -18.95 -9.12 -0.12
N GLY A 102 -19.55 -7.95 0.02
CA GLY A 102 -20.64 -7.63 0.91
C GLY A 102 -21.06 -6.18 0.82
N ARG A 103 -22.08 -5.80 1.58
CA ARG A 103 -22.62 -4.43 1.64
C ARG A 103 -22.94 -4.02 3.08
N GLY A 104 -23.12 -2.72 3.30
CA GLY A 104 -23.48 -2.19 4.61
C GLY A 104 -22.29 -2.04 5.56
N PHE A 105 -21.10 -1.82 5.04
CA PHE A 105 -19.92 -1.56 5.85
C PHE A 105 -19.95 -0.13 6.44
N ASP A 106 -19.52 -0.02 7.69
CA ASP A 106 -19.29 1.25 8.37
C ASP A 106 -18.02 1.91 7.86
N LEU A 107 -17.00 1.10 7.57
CA LEU A 107 -15.70 1.50 7.06
C LEU A 107 -15.26 0.58 5.94
N VAL A 108 -14.74 1.17 4.87
CA VAL A 108 -13.92 0.48 3.87
C VAL A 108 -12.55 1.15 3.84
N HIS A 109 -11.51 0.36 3.95
CA HIS A 109 -10.12 0.83 3.93
C HIS A 109 -9.32 0.07 2.87
N ALA A 110 -8.41 0.77 2.20
CA ALA A 110 -7.42 0.16 1.31
C ALA A 110 -6.11 0.95 1.39
N ARG A 111 -4.99 0.24 1.50
CA ARG A 111 -3.64 0.85 1.51
C ARG A 111 -2.73 0.18 0.49
N LEU A 112 -2.16 0.98 -0.44
CA LEU A 112 -1.28 0.54 -1.51
C LEU A 112 -1.93 -0.50 -2.45
N VAL A 113 -3.20 -0.33 -2.76
CA VAL A 113 -3.99 -1.23 -3.60
C VAL A 113 -4.29 -0.62 -4.95
N LEU A 114 -4.98 0.52 -4.98
CA LEU A 114 -5.52 1.08 -6.22
C LEU A 114 -4.43 1.52 -7.20
N VAL A 115 -3.26 1.90 -6.72
CA VAL A 115 -2.09 2.18 -7.56
C VAL A 115 -1.75 1.03 -8.51
N HIS A 116 -2.04 -0.21 -8.12
CA HIS A 116 -1.74 -1.42 -8.87
C HIS A 116 -2.92 -1.99 -9.67
N VAL A 117 -4.15 -1.59 -9.34
CA VAL A 117 -5.36 -2.13 -9.98
C VAL A 117 -5.55 -1.53 -11.38
N PRO A 118 -5.72 -2.32 -12.45
CA PRO A 118 -5.94 -1.79 -13.81
C PRO A 118 -7.21 -0.94 -13.90
N ASP A 119 -8.36 -1.44 -13.49
CA ASP A 119 -9.64 -0.70 -13.44
C ASP A 119 -9.87 -0.09 -12.05
N ARG A 120 -9.10 0.97 -11.76
CA ARG A 120 -9.14 1.69 -10.48
C ARG A 120 -10.47 2.35 -10.20
N GLU A 121 -11.13 2.84 -11.25
CA GLU A 121 -12.42 3.51 -11.11
C GLU A 121 -13.52 2.53 -10.72
N ARG A 122 -13.54 1.35 -11.32
CA ARG A 122 -14.46 0.28 -10.95
C ARG A 122 -14.21 -0.16 -9.51
N ALA A 123 -12.95 -0.40 -9.14
CA ALA A 123 -12.59 -0.79 -7.78
C ALA A 123 -13.01 0.26 -6.74
N LEU A 124 -12.78 1.55 -7.01
CA LEU A 124 -13.21 2.63 -6.15
C LEU A 124 -14.72 2.69 -6.01
N ARG A 125 -15.47 2.57 -7.12
CA ARG A 125 -16.95 2.52 -7.09
C ARG A 125 -17.43 1.31 -6.27
N SER A 126 -16.86 0.13 -6.49
CA SER A 126 -17.16 -1.10 -5.74
C SER A 126 -17.03 -0.90 -4.23
N MET A 127 -15.92 -0.28 -3.78
CA MET A 127 -15.69 0.02 -2.38
C MET A 127 -16.73 1.01 -1.82
N ILE A 128 -17.07 2.05 -2.58
CA ILE A 128 -18.09 3.05 -2.16
C ILE A 128 -19.47 2.41 -2.10
N ASP A 129 -19.82 1.56 -3.07
CA ASP A 129 -21.13 0.88 -3.10
C ASP A 129 -21.30 -0.08 -1.93
N ALA A 130 -20.21 -0.69 -1.46
CA ALA A 130 -20.19 -1.55 -0.29
C ALA A 130 -20.50 -0.83 1.02
N LEU A 131 -20.25 0.47 1.12
CA LEU A 131 -20.54 1.28 2.31
C LEU A 131 -22.05 1.45 2.52
N ARG A 132 -22.49 1.46 3.78
CA ARG A 132 -23.81 1.96 4.14
C ARG A 132 -23.91 3.48 3.97
N PRO A 133 -25.12 4.06 3.89
CA PRO A 133 -25.28 5.51 4.04
C PRO A 133 -24.62 5.99 5.35
N GLY A 134 -23.84 7.06 5.26
CA GLY A 134 -23.05 7.56 6.38
C GLY A 134 -21.75 6.80 6.68
N GLY A 135 -21.48 5.70 5.98
CA GLY A 135 -20.23 4.95 6.08
C GLY A 135 -19.03 5.75 5.58
N ARG A 136 -17.84 5.32 5.94
CA ARG A 136 -16.58 6.04 5.70
C ARG A 136 -15.65 5.24 4.81
N LEU A 137 -14.99 5.94 3.88
CA LEU A 137 -13.92 5.40 3.05
C LEU A 137 -12.61 6.05 3.47
N LEU A 138 -11.55 5.26 3.60
CA LEU A 138 -10.16 5.72 3.69
C LEU A 138 -9.34 4.99 2.63
N ILE A 139 -8.74 5.72 1.72
CA ILE A 139 -7.78 5.19 0.73
C ILE A 139 -6.43 5.82 0.98
N GLU A 140 -5.41 4.98 1.05
CA GLU A 140 -4.02 5.39 1.25
C GLU A 140 -3.16 4.80 0.13
N ASP A 141 -2.70 5.65 -0.78
CA ASP A 141 -1.86 5.21 -1.89
C ASP A 141 -0.62 6.08 -2.07
N ALA A 142 0.45 5.44 -2.52
CA ALA A 142 1.71 6.13 -2.75
C ALA A 142 1.64 7.05 -3.97
N ASP A 143 2.44 8.10 -3.93
CA ASP A 143 2.67 8.99 -5.06
C ASP A 143 4.17 9.12 -5.39
N PRO A 144 4.77 8.09 -6.03
CA PRO A 144 6.19 8.12 -6.39
C PRO A 144 6.58 9.24 -7.34
N ALA A 145 5.62 9.88 -8.01
CA ALA A 145 5.92 11.00 -8.89
C ALA A 145 6.05 12.35 -8.14
N LEU A 146 5.55 12.47 -6.90
CA LEU A 146 5.81 13.63 -6.04
C LEU A 146 7.24 13.64 -5.50
N GLN A 147 7.76 12.46 -5.12
CA GLN A 147 9.15 12.29 -4.70
C GLN A 147 9.76 11.10 -5.45
N PRO A 148 10.50 11.38 -6.54
CA PRO A 148 11.03 10.33 -7.40
C PRO A 148 12.33 9.69 -6.89
N LEU A 149 13.02 10.34 -5.94
CA LEU A 149 14.33 9.94 -5.47
C LEU A 149 14.20 9.12 -4.19
N THR A 150 15.07 8.12 -4.02
CA THR A 150 15.22 7.40 -2.74
C THR A 150 16.20 8.10 -1.81
N CYS A 151 17.17 8.86 -2.38
CA CYS A 151 18.02 9.79 -1.65
C CYS A 151 17.70 11.20 -2.13
N PRO A 152 16.88 11.99 -1.40
CA PRO A 152 16.50 13.34 -1.81
C PRO A 152 17.68 14.31 -1.90
N ASP A 153 18.68 14.17 -1.02
CA ASP A 153 19.94 14.88 -1.08
C ASP A 153 21.00 14.03 -1.83
N GLU A 154 21.10 14.27 -3.13
CA GLU A 154 22.01 13.53 -4.03
C GLU A 154 23.40 14.20 -4.06
N HIS A 155 24.18 14.05 -3.01
CA HIS A 155 25.49 14.70 -2.91
C HIS A 155 26.70 13.82 -3.32
N GLY A 156 26.52 12.48 -3.41
CA GLY A 156 27.61 11.55 -3.68
C GLY A 156 27.30 10.50 -4.76
N PRO A 157 28.28 9.68 -5.12
CA PRO A 157 28.09 8.60 -6.10
C PRO A 157 27.15 7.49 -5.60
N GLU A 158 27.10 7.26 -4.27
CA GLU A 158 26.24 6.28 -3.63
C GLU A 158 24.77 6.66 -3.76
N GLU A 159 24.40 7.91 -3.49
CA GLU A 159 23.05 8.46 -3.63
C GLU A 159 22.62 8.47 -5.10
N ARG A 160 23.53 8.83 -6.02
CA ARG A 160 23.26 8.75 -7.46
C ARG A 160 22.97 7.32 -7.92
N LEU A 161 23.70 6.34 -7.40
CA LEU A 161 23.43 4.92 -7.69
C LEU A 161 22.06 4.50 -7.16
N ALA A 162 21.74 4.82 -5.90
CA ALA A 162 20.45 4.56 -5.28
C ALA A 162 19.29 5.14 -6.11
N ASN A 163 19.43 6.40 -6.53
CA ASN A 163 18.41 7.10 -7.31
C ASN A 163 18.25 6.51 -8.74
N ARG A 164 19.33 6.03 -9.38
CA ARG A 164 19.22 5.31 -10.66
C ARG A 164 18.44 4.00 -10.49
N LEU A 165 18.72 3.20 -9.45
CA LEU A 165 17.99 1.97 -9.19
C LEU A 165 16.51 2.24 -8.89
N ARG A 166 16.21 3.28 -8.10
CA ARG A 166 14.84 3.75 -7.86
C ARG A 166 14.13 4.15 -9.16
N GLN A 167 14.82 4.83 -10.06
CA GLN A 167 14.26 5.17 -11.38
C GLN A 167 13.94 3.91 -12.18
N GLY A 168 14.84 2.90 -12.16
CA GLY A 168 14.60 1.60 -12.78
C GLY A 168 13.36 0.90 -12.20
N PHE A 169 13.23 0.86 -10.88
CA PHE A 169 12.06 0.31 -10.21
C PHE A 169 10.75 1.00 -10.61
N ARG A 170 10.75 2.34 -10.62
CA ARG A 170 9.57 3.12 -11.06
C ARG A 170 9.19 2.83 -12.51
N ARG A 171 10.18 2.66 -13.38
CA ARG A 171 9.95 2.26 -14.77
C ARG A 171 9.29 0.88 -14.85
N LEU A 172 9.80 -0.11 -14.12
CA LEU A 172 9.21 -1.45 -14.06
C LEU A 172 7.76 -1.44 -13.54
N LEU A 173 7.45 -0.60 -12.55
CA LEU A 173 6.08 -0.40 -12.07
C LEU A 173 5.16 0.17 -13.15
N ALA A 174 5.61 1.25 -13.82
CA ALA A 174 4.84 1.92 -14.87
C ALA A 174 4.57 1.00 -16.07
N GLU A 175 5.55 0.21 -16.50
CA GLU A 175 5.43 -0.78 -17.58
C GLU A 175 4.38 -1.86 -17.26
N ARG A 176 4.09 -2.10 -15.98
CA ARG A 176 3.03 -3.00 -15.50
C ARG A 176 1.71 -2.31 -15.18
N GLY A 177 1.57 -1.06 -15.61
CA GLY A 177 0.33 -0.30 -15.49
C GLY A 177 0.09 0.37 -14.14
N ALA A 178 1.07 0.39 -13.21
CA ALA A 178 0.96 1.16 -11.99
C ALA A 178 0.88 2.67 -12.29
N ASP A 179 -0.09 3.36 -11.68
CA ASP A 179 -0.23 4.81 -11.80
C ASP A 179 0.60 5.51 -10.72
N LEU A 180 1.81 5.90 -11.07
CA LEU A 180 2.77 6.53 -10.15
C LEU A 180 2.34 7.91 -9.62
N SER A 181 1.21 8.45 -10.09
CA SER A 181 0.63 9.74 -9.66
C SER A 181 -0.76 9.58 -9.05
N TYR A 182 -1.14 8.35 -8.70
CA TYR A 182 -2.51 8.06 -8.28
C TYR A 182 -2.85 8.73 -6.94
N GLY A 183 -1.94 8.70 -5.98
CA GLY A 183 -2.15 9.23 -4.64
C GLY A 183 -2.67 10.67 -4.63
N ARG A 184 -2.03 11.59 -5.36
CA ARG A 184 -2.44 13.01 -5.43
C ARG A 184 -3.82 13.23 -6.03
N ARG A 185 -4.36 12.25 -6.78
CA ARG A 185 -5.69 12.33 -7.41
C ARG A 185 -6.82 11.92 -6.47
N LEU A 186 -6.52 11.17 -5.41
CA LEU A 186 -7.51 10.61 -4.50
C LEU A 186 -8.54 11.64 -4.01
N PRO A 187 -8.17 12.85 -3.52
CA PRO A 187 -9.17 13.80 -3.02
C PRO A 187 -10.18 14.23 -4.09
N ARG A 188 -9.74 14.39 -5.35
CA ARG A 188 -10.61 14.70 -6.46
C ARG A 188 -11.51 13.53 -6.80
N LEU A 189 -10.93 12.33 -6.94
CA LEU A 189 -11.66 11.10 -7.28
C LEU A 189 -12.75 10.76 -6.26
N LEU A 190 -12.47 10.95 -4.96
CA LEU A 190 -13.48 10.73 -3.90
C LEU A 190 -14.63 11.70 -4.02
N ARG A 191 -14.36 12.99 -4.32
CA ARG A 191 -15.43 14.00 -4.54
C ARG A 191 -16.25 13.69 -5.79
N GLU A 192 -15.61 13.34 -6.88
CA GLU A 192 -16.28 12.96 -8.15
C GLU A 192 -17.13 11.71 -7.97
N ALA A 193 -16.71 10.78 -7.14
CA ALA A 193 -17.48 9.58 -6.77
C ALA A 193 -18.63 9.86 -5.78
N GLY A 194 -18.88 11.13 -5.41
CA GLY A 194 -20.03 11.55 -4.61
C GLY A 194 -19.84 11.52 -3.10
N LEU A 195 -18.63 11.24 -2.62
CA LEU A 195 -18.36 11.31 -1.18
C LEU A 195 -18.39 12.78 -0.68
N ARG A 196 -18.83 12.97 0.56
CA ARG A 196 -18.84 14.26 1.25
C ARG A 196 -17.77 14.31 2.33
N GLN A 197 -17.45 15.53 2.79
CA GLN A 197 -16.43 15.76 3.82
C GLN A 197 -15.09 15.11 3.41
N VAL A 198 -14.72 15.30 2.15
CA VAL A 198 -13.47 14.74 1.63
C VAL A 198 -12.31 15.59 2.11
N GLU A 199 -11.41 14.96 2.86
CA GLU A 199 -10.16 15.51 3.35
C GLU A 199 -9.00 14.59 2.94
N ALA A 200 -7.79 15.11 2.98
CA ALA A 200 -6.58 14.33 2.72
C ALA A 200 -5.37 14.97 3.41
N ASP A 201 -4.40 14.12 3.72
CA ASP A 201 -3.04 14.55 4.07
C ASP A 201 -1.99 13.66 3.42
N ALA A 202 -0.72 13.96 3.67
CA ALA A 202 0.40 13.19 3.14
C ALA A 202 1.40 12.91 4.25
N TYR A 203 1.92 11.69 4.28
CA TYR A 203 3.05 11.33 5.12
C TYR A 203 4.25 10.93 4.26
N PHE A 204 5.36 11.57 4.50
CA PHE A 204 6.61 11.37 3.77
C PHE A 204 7.70 10.87 4.73
N PRO A 205 7.94 9.55 4.82
CA PRO A 205 9.02 8.99 5.61
C PRO A 205 10.39 9.33 5.03
N LEU A 206 11.26 9.86 5.87
CA LEU A 206 12.65 10.19 5.55
C LEU A 206 13.53 9.75 6.72
N THR A 207 14.67 9.14 6.41
CA THR A 207 15.71 8.78 7.38
C THR A 207 15.17 7.94 8.55
N SER A 208 14.46 6.86 8.23
CA SER A 208 13.99 5.88 9.21
C SER A 208 14.68 4.53 8.98
N PRO A 209 15.00 3.76 10.03
CA PRO A 209 15.48 2.38 9.87
C PRO A 209 14.57 1.51 9.00
N ALA A 210 13.27 1.77 9.00
CA ALA A 210 12.34 1.06 8.16
C ALA A 210 12.41 1.49 6.68
N CYS A 211 12.88 2.71 6.36
CA CYS A 211 13.20 3.09 4.97
C CYS A 211 14.37 2.23 4.45
N THR A 212 15.40 2.02 5.29
CA THR A 212 16.53 1.13 5.00
C THR A 212 16.06 -0.32 4.75
N ALA A 213 15.26 -0.86 5.66
CA ALA A 213 14.73 -2.22 5.52
C ALA A 213 13.87 -2.38 4.25
N LEU A 214 13.01 -1.39 3.97
CA LEU A 214 12.16 -1.39 2.78
C LEU A 214 12.99 -1.33 1.49
N GLU A 215 14.03 -0.50 1.44
CA GLU A 215 14.92 -0.37 0.29
C GLU A 215 15.65 -1.69 0.02
N LEU A 216 16.29 -2.29 1.06
CA LEU A 216 16.98 -3.56 0.95
C LEU A 216 16.07 -4.68 0.44
N ALA A 217 14.90 -4.85 1.05
CA ALA A 217 13.94 -5.87 0.66
C ALA A 217 13.41 -5.66 -0.76
N THR A 218 13.09 -4.40 -1.12
CA THR A 218 12.59 -4.06 -2.46
C THR A 218 13.62 -4.34 -3.53
N VAL A 219 14.86 -3.87 -3.36
CA VAL A 219 15.91 -4.04 -4.38
C VAL A 219 16.27 -5.51 -4.55
N ARG A 220 16.35 -6.29 -3.46
CA ARG A 220 16.57 -7.75 -3.54
C ARG A 220 15.45 -8.42 -4.34
N GLN A 221 14.20 -8.08 -4.05
CA GLN A 221 13.05 -8.69 -4.70
C GLN A 221 12.98 -8.41 -6.20
N ILE A 222 13.39 -7.21 -6.64
CA ILE A 222 13.32 -6.81 -8.06
C ILE A 222 14.64 -7.00 -8.82
N ARG A 223 15.69 -7.51 -8.17
CA ARG A 223 17.04 -7.68 -8.74
C ARG A 223 17.00 -8.26 -10.16
N GLY A 224 16.42 -9.45 -10.30
CA GLY A 224 16.36 -10.13 -11.59
C GLY A 224 15.66 -9.29 -12.66
N ARG A 225 14.57 -8.60 -12.29
CA ARG A 225 13.81 -7.74 -13.22
C ARG A 225 14.59 -6.51 -13.67
N LEU A 226 15.39 -5.90 -12.76
CA LEU A 226 16.25 -4.77 -13.12
C LEU A 226 17.36 -5.21 -14.10
N VAL A 227 17.96 -6.37 -13.86
CA VAL A 227 19.02 -6.91 -14.73
C VAL A 227 18.45 -7.33 -16.08
N GLU A 228 17.37 -8.09 -16.12
CA GLU A 228 16.70 -8.54 -17.34
C GLU A 228 16.28 -7.36 -18.23
N ALA A 229 15.84 -6.25 -17.62
CA ALA A 229 15.44 -5.04 -18.33
C ALA A 229 16.62 -4.13 -18.72
N GLY A 230 17.87 -4.49 -18.37
CA GLY A 230 19.06 -3.68 -18.62
C GLY A 230 19.05 -2.34 -17.87
N LEU A 231 18.34 -2.25 -16.75
CA LEU A 231 18.22 -1.04 -15.92
C LEU A 231 19.30 -0.94 -14.84
N ALA A 232 19.94 -2.08 -14.51
CA ALA A 232 21.08 -2.17 -13.61
C ALA A 232 21.88 -3.43 -13.92
N THR A 233 23.14 -3.46 -13.46
CA THR A 233 23.94 -4.69 -13.42
C THR A 233 23.87 -5.32 -12.03
N ASP A 234 24.22 -6.60 -11.92
CA ASP A 234 24.36 -7.27 -10.62
C ASP A 234 25.35 -6.55 -9.70
N GLU A 235 26.46 -6.05 -10.26
CA GLU A 235 27.48 -5.29 -9.52
C GLU A 235 26.93 -3.97 -8.97
N ASP A 236 26.11 -3.24 -9.74
CA ASP A 236 25.45 -2.02 -9.28
C ASP A 236 24.52 -2.31 -8.10
N ILE A 237 23.76 -3.41 -8.19
CA ILE A 237 22.82 -3.82 -7.15
C ILE A 237 23.58 -4.24 -5.88
N ASP A 238 24.63 -5.08 -6.00
CA ASP A 238 25.42 -5.52 -4.84
C ASP A 238 26.10 -4.35 -4.15
N ARG A 239 26.67 -3.41 -4.91
CA ARG A 239 27.25 -2.17 -4.39
C ARG A 239 26.21 -1.32 -3.65
N HIS A 240 25.02 -1.14 -4.23
CA HIS A 240 23.96 -0.39 -3.58
C HIS A 240 23.49 -1.05 -2.27
N LEU A 241 23.26 -2.36 -2.28
CA LEU A 241 22.87 -3.08 -1.07
C LEU A 241 23.95 -2.98 0.04
N ALA A 242 25.24 -3.03 -0.32
CA ALA A 242 26.33 -2.83 0.61
C ALA A 242 26.36 -1.40 1.17
N ASN A 243 26.17 -0.37 0.33
CA ASN A 243 26.11 1.03 0.75
C ASN A 243 24.95 1.28 1.72
N VAL A 244 23.76 0.75 1.41
CA VAL A 244 22.59 0.86 2.27
C VAL A 244 22.81 0.16 3.61
N ALA A 245 23.41 -1.04 3.59
CA ALA A 245 23.71 -1.81 4.81
C ALA A 245 24.79 -1.16 5.69
N ALA A 246 25.74 -0.42 5.09
CA ALA A 246 26.77 0.32 5.82
C ALA A 246 26.19 1.51 6.61
N GLY A 247 24.99 1.96 6.27
CA GLY A 247 24.36 3.16 6.86
C GLY A 247 24.95 4.46 6.30
N GLY A 248 24.43 5.58 6.78
CA GLY A 248 24.91 6.92 6.39
C GLY A 248 24.18 7.52 5.18
N MET A 249 23.23 6.80 4.57
CA MET A 249 22.38 7.33 3.49
C MET A 249 21.02 7.78 4.05
N ASP A 250 20.61 8.99 3.75
CA ASP A 250 19.27 9.50 4.07
C ASP A 250 18.25 8.97 3.05
N LEU A 251 17.65 7.84 3.38
CA LEU A 251 16.70 7.16 2.51
C LEU A 251 15.26 7.64 2.75
N ALA A 252 14.54 7.87 1.66
CA ALA A 252 13.13 8.22 1.65
C ALA A 252 12.30 7.17 0.92
N THR A 253 11.02 7.06 1.30
CA THR A 253 10.04 6.35 0.49
C THR A 253 9.21 7.33 -0.35
N ALA A 254 8.35 6.81 -1.24
CA ALA A 254 7.33 7.66 -1.86
C ALA A 254 6.37 8.20 -0.79
N PRO A 255 5.89 9.45 -0.92
CA PRO A 255 4.84 9.96 -0.06
C PRO A 255 3.58 9.09 -0.13
N MET A 256 3.04 8.74 1.03
CA MET A 256 1.72 8.13 1.16
C MET A 256 0.68 9.24 1.24
N ILE A 257 -0.27 9.25 0.31
CA ILE A 257 -1.41 10.15 0.34
C ILE A 257 -2.58 9.40 0.96
N SER A 258 -3.07 9.88 2.08
CA SER A 258 -4.27 9.38 2.74
C SER A 258 -5.43 10.31 2.42
N ALA A 259 -6.49 9.77 1.83
CA ALA A 259 -7.70 10.52 1.52
C ALA A 259 -8.93 9.78 2.05
N TRP A 260 -9.83 10.50 2.69
CA TRP A 260 -11.04 9.95 3.29
C TRP A 260 -12.28 10.78 2.99
N GLY A 261 -13.42 10.14 3.11
CA GLY A 261 -14.70 10.78 2.91
C GLY A 261 -15.86 9.95 3.45
N ARG A 262 -17.06 10.52 3.42
CA ARG A 262 -18.29 9.92 3.91
C ARG A 262 -19.30 9.71 2.77
N LYS A 263 -19.88 8.51 2.70
CA LYS A 263 -21.01 8.22 1.80
C LYS A 263 -22.26 8.93 2.29
N VAL A 264 -23.01 9.55 1.37
CA VAL A 264 -24.29 10.23 1.65
C VAL A 264 -25.40 9.22 1.90
#